data_c3aa60f26ce0b634acd26826b867bead
#
_entry.id   c3aa60f26ce0b634acd26826b867bead
#
_cell.length_a   1.000
_cell.length_b   1.000
_cell.length_c   1.000
_cell.angle_alpha   90.00
_cell.angle_beta   90.00
_cell.angle_gamma   90.00
#
_symmetry.space_group_name_H-M   'P 1'
#
loop_
_entity.id
_entity.type
_entity.pdbx_description
1 polymer ?
#
loop_
_entity_poly.entity_id
_entity_poly.type
_entity_poly.pdbx_seq_one_letter_code
_entity_poly.pdbx_strand_id
1 'polypeptide(L)'
;MPDCPVTVVLPCLNEAESLPTVLAAVPSGYRALVVDNNSTDGTAEVARRHGADVVGESRPGYGSAVHAGVVAAATPIVAVLDGDGSLDPAVLPRLVDELERGADMVTG
;
A
#
# COMPACT_ATOMS: atom_id res chain seq x y z
N MET A 1 9.12 21.27 -1.49
CA MET A 1 8.54 20.58 -1.97
C MET A 1 7.57 20.02 -1.26
N PRO A 2 6.86 19.82 -1.79
CA PRO A 2 5.73 19.43 -1.19
C PRO A 2 5.82 18.12 -0.62
N ASP A 3 4.89 17.84 0.13
CA ASP A 3 4.70 16.58 0.64
C ASP A 3 4.56 15.58 -0.43
N CYS A 4 4.77 14.37 -0.12
CA CYS A 4 4.68 13.31 -1.05
C CYS A 4 3.24 13.18 -1.55
N PRO A 5 3.02 13.22 -2.84
CA PRO A 5 1.68 13.06 -3.38
C PRO A 5 1.28 11.60 -3.60
N VAL A 6 2.03 10.66 -3.08
CA VAL A 6 1.84 9.24 -3.40
C VAL A 6 1.45 8.44 -2.17
N THR A 7 0.35 7.70 -2.27
CA THR A 7 0.00 6.68 -1.28
C THR A 7 0.20 5.31 -1.91
N VAL A 8 0.93 4.44 -1.21
CA VAL A 8 1.11 3.05 -1.62
C VAL A 8 0.09 2.23 -0.86
N VAL A 9 -0.87 1.67 -1.58
CA VAL A 9 -1.93 0.85 -1.00
C VAL A 9 -1.49 -0.60 -1.04
N LEU A 10 -1.52 -1.25 0.12
CA LEU A 10 -1.08 -2.63 0.29
C LEU A 10 -2.25 -3.47 0.81
N PRO A 11 -3.03 -4.08 -0.10
CA PRO A 11 -4.09 -4.97 0.34
C PRO A 11 -3.47 -6.22 0.94
N CYS A 12 -3.88 -6.58 2.14
CA CYS A 12 -3.23 -7.66 2.89
C CYS A 12 -4.23 -8.63 3.48
N LEU A 13 -3.91 -9.91 3.37
CA LEU A 13 -4.62 -10.96 4.07
C LEU A 13 -3.56 -11.91 4.60
N ASN A 14 -3.32 -11.87 5.91
CA ASN A 14 -2.33 -12.71 6.57
C ASN A 14 -0.93 -12.52 6.01
N GLU A 15 -0.48 -11.25 5.96
CA GLU A 15 0.84 -10.90 5.43
C GLU A 15 1.79 -10.38 6.51
N ALA A 16 1.54 -10.73 7.77
CA ALA A 16 2.34 -10.20 8.87
C ALA A 16 3.83 -10.52 8.71
N GLU A 17 4.13 -11.67 8.12
CA GLU A 17 5.52 -12.10 7.97
C GLU A 17 6.28 -11.28 6.92
N SER A 18 5.62 -10.96 5.81
CA SER A 18 6.30 -10.25 4.71
C SER A 18 6.25 -8.74 4.85
N LEU A 19 5.29 -8.20 5.61
CA LEU A 19 5.10 -6.75 5.71
C LEU A 19 6.32 -5.98 6.17
N PRO A 20 7.08 -6.42 7.19
CA PRO A 20 8.23 -5.62 7.60
C PRO A 20 9.21 -5.36 6.46
N THR A 21 9.49 -6.38 5.64
CA THR A 21 10.38 -6.22 4.50
C THR A 21 9.78 -5.29 3.45
N VAL A 22 8.50 -5.48 3.15
CA VAL A 22 7.82 -4.66 2.15
C VAL A 22 7.78 -3.20 2.58
N LEU A 23 7.42 -2.95 3.84
CA LEU A 23 7.31 -1.57 4.33
C LEU A 23 8.68 -0.90 4.40
N ALA A 24 9.72 -1.66 4.73
CA ALA A 24 11.07 -1.10 4.77
C ALA A 24 11.55 -0.67 3.39
N ALA A 25 11.03 -1.30 2.34
CA ALA A 25 11.43 -0.98 0.97
C ALA A 25 10.65 0.17 0.36
N VAL A 26 9.55 0.62 1.00
CA VAL A 26 8.82 1.78 0.51
C VAL A 26 9.69 3.02 0.63
N PRO A 27 9.88 3.79 -0.45
CA PRO A 27 10.77 4.93 -0.39
C PRO A 27 10.32 5.98 0.60
N SER A 28 11.30 6.68 1.15
CA SER A 28 11.04 7.78 2.06
C SER A 28 10.17 8.83 1.39
N GLY A 29 9.22 9.36 2.13
CA GLY A 29 8.29 10.35 1.59
C GLY A 29 7.03 9.78 0.98
N TYR A 30 6.96 8.47 0.76
CA TYR A 30 5.73 7.84 0.29
C TYR A 30 4.92 7.38 1.51
N ARG A 31 3.62 7.51 1.40
CA ARG A 31 2.73 7.09 2.48
C ARG A 31 2.31 5.65 2.24
N ALA A 32 2.50 4.78 3.22
CA ALA A 32 2.07 3.40 3.12
C ALA A 32 0.71 3.24 3.80
N LEU A 33 -0.24 2.64 3.10
CA LEU A 33 -1.59 2.38 3.62
C LEU A 33 -1.88 0.90 3.48
N VAL A 34 -1.90 0.19 4.58
CA VAL A 34 -2.21 -1.23 4.61
C VAL A 34 -3.71 -1.41 4.76
N VAL A 35 -4.32 -2.18 3.87
CA VAL A 35 -5.72 -2.54 3.99
C VAL A 35 -5.79 -3.98 4.51
N ASP A 36 -6.24 -4.12 5.74
CA ASP A 36 -6.34 -5.42 6.38
C ASP A 36 -7.67 -6.06 6.02
N ASN A 37 -7.63 -7.09 5.19
CA ASN A 37 -8.82 -7.75 4.68
C ASN A 37 -9.05 -9.05 5.44
N ASN A 38 -9.44 -8.92 6.71
CA ASN A 38 -9.79 -10.05 7.57
C ASN A 38 -8.61 -10.94 7.98
N SER A 39 -7.44 -10.33 8.22
CA SER A 39 -6.28 -11.10 8.68
C SER A 39 -6.47 -11.60 10.09
N THR A 40 -5.89 -12.77 10.37
CA THR A 40 -5.94 -13.37 11.69
C THR A 40 -4.55 -13.49 12.34
N ASP A 41 -3.51 -12.99 11.69
CA ASP A 41 -2.12 -13.18 12.12
C ASP A 41 -1.46 -11.93 12.70
N GLY A 42 -2.24 -10.88 12.97
CA GLY A 42 -1.67 -9.65 13.48
C GLY A 42 -1.13 -8.72 12.41
N THR A 43 -1.53 -8.90 11.16
CA THR A 43 -1.09 -8.06 10.04
C THR A 43 -1.24 -6.57 10.34
N ALA A 44 -2.40 -6.15 10.85
CA ALA A 44 -2.65 -4.73 11.10
C ALA A 44 -1.70 -4.17 12.15
N GLU A 45 -1.42 -4.93 13.18
CA GLU A 45 -0.54 -4.48 14.24
C GLU A 45 0.89 -4.35 13.76
N VAL A 46 1.35 -5.31 12.96
CA VAL A 46 2.68 -5.25 12.37
C VAL A 46 2.79 -4.01 11.48
N ALA A 47 1.77 -3.73 10.69
CA ALA A 47 1.77 -2.56 9.82
C ALA A 47 1.91 -1.27 10.63
N ARG A 48 1.13 -1.12 11.69
CA ARG A 48 1.21 0.08 12.52
C ARG A 48 2.57 0.23 13.18
N ARG A 49 3.14 -0.89 13.60
CA ARG A 49 4.44 -0.90 14.26
C ARG A 49 5.54 -0.41 13.32
N HIS A 50 5.37 -0.59 12.03
CA HIS A 50 6.34 -0.17 11.03
C HIS A 50 5.96 1.15 10.37
N GLY A 51 5.03 1.89 10.96
CA GLY A 51 4.74 3.25 10.53
C GLY A 51 3.71 3.39 9.42
N ALA A 52 3.03 2.33 9.04
CA ALA A 52 2.00 2.40 8.01
C ALA A 52 0.66 2.82 8.62
N ASP A 53 -0.16 3.49 7.82
CA ASP A 53 -1.56 3.67 8.16
C ASP A 53 -2.30 2.36 7.87
N VAL A 54 -3.39 2.11 8.60
CA VAL A 54 -4.14 0.87 8.43
C VAL A 54 -5.62 1.17 8.36
N VAL A 55 -6.29 0.56 7.39
CA VAL A 55 -7.75 0.54 7.35
C VAL A 55 -8.20 -0.92 7.25
N GLY A 56 -9.38 -1.22 7.79
CA GLY A 56 -9.94 -2.56 7.71
C GLY A 56 -11.00 -2.63 6.64
N GLU A 57 -11.06 -3.75 5.93
CA GLU A 57 -12.13 -4.02 4.99
C GLU A 57 -12.67 -5.40 5.25
N SER A 58 -13.93 -5.48 5.70
CA SER A 58 -14.54 -6.75 6.08
C SER A 58 -15.07 -7.55 4.89
N ARG A 59 -15.31 -6.90 3.75
CA ARG A 59 -15.77 -7.62 2.57
C ARG A 59 -14.60 -8.40 1.99
N PRO A 60 -14.74 -9.73 1.81
CA PRO A 60 -13.61 -10.52 1.33
C PRO A 60 -13.25 -10.17 -0.10
N GLY A 61 -12.00 -10.38 -0.44
CA GLY A 61 -11.54 -10.28 -1.81
C GLY A 61 -10.59 -9.13 -2.05
N TYR A 62 -9.71 -9.36 -3.00
CA TYR A 62 -8.68 -8.40 -3.38
C TYR A 62 -9.31 -7.08 -3.87
N GLY A 63 -10.35 -7.19 -4.69
CA GLY A 63 -11.01 -5.99 -5.22
C GLY A 63 -11.60 -5.10 -4.15
N SER A 64 -12.21 -5.72 -3.12
CA SER A 64 -12.77 -4.94 -2.01
C SER A 64 -11.66 -4.23 -1.24
N ALA A 65 -10.54 -4.91 -1.03
CA ALA A 65 -9.42 -4.33 -0.32
C ALA A 65 -8.80 -3.17 -1.11
N VAL A 66 -8.62 -3.35 -2.42
CA VAL A 66 -8.10 -2.27 -3.26
C VAL A 66 -9.03 -1.07 -3.23
N HIS A 67 -10.33 -1.31 -3.36
CA HIS A 67 -11.31 -0.23 -3.35
C HIS A 67 -11.25 0.56 -2.04
N ALA A 68 -11.20 -0.15 -0.91
CA ALA A 68 -11.14 0.49 0.39
C ALA A 68 -9.87 1.36 0.52
N GLY A 69 -8.75 0.86 0.01
CA GLY A 69 -7.50 1.60 0.06
C GLY A 69 -7.54 2.85 -0.81
N VAL A 70 -8.06 2.73 -2.01
CA VAL A 70 -8.14 3.86 -2.92
C VAL A 70 -9.06 4.94 -2.36
N VAL A 71 -10.18 4.55 -1.77
CA VAL A 71 -11.11 5.49 -1.15
C VAL A 71 -10.47 6.18 0.04
N ALA A 72 -9.69 5.46 0.83
CA ALA A 72 -9.06 6.01 2.03
C ALA A 72 -7.82 6.85 1.71
N ALA A 73 -7.22 6.65 0.54
CA ALA A 73 -6.04 7.41 0.18
C ALA A 73 -6.38 8.87 -0.02
N ALA A 74 -5.56 9.74 0.56
CA ALA A 74 -5.83 11.18 0.53
C ALA A 74 -4.82 11.92 -0.34
N THR A 75 -4.18 11.22 -1.26
CA THR A 75 -3.18 11.82 -2.14
C THR A 75 -3.61 11.73 -3.58
N PRO A 76 -3.08 12.59 -4.46
CA PRO A 76 -3.48 12.56 -5.88
C PRO A 76 -2.98 11.34 -6.64
N ILE A 77 -1.93 10.68 -6.16
CA ILE A 77 -1.37 9.51 -6.83
C ILE A 77 -1.49 8.33 -5.88
N VAL A 78 -1.99 7.21 -6.42
CA VAL A 78 -2.16 5.99 -5.64
C VAL A 78 -1.49 4.84 -6.40
N ALA A 79 -0.58 4.14 -5.74
CA ALA A 79 0.04 2.94 -6.27
C ALA A 79 -0.43 1.76 -5.44
N VAL A 80 -0.75 0.65 -6.09
CA VAL A 80 -1.22 -0.55 -5.39
C VAL A 80 -0.18 -1.64 -5.55
N LEU A 81 0.28 -2.18 -4.44
CA LEU A 81 1.26 -3.27 -4.41
C LEU A 81 0.76 -4.39 -3.53
N ASP A 82 1.14 -5.62 -3.85
CA ASP A 82 0.81 -6.75 -2.99
C ASP A 82 1.67 -6.73 -1.73
N GLY A 83 1.05 -7.00 -0.59
CA GLY A 83 1.77 -7.02 0.68
C GLY A 83 2.58 -8.30 0.90
N ASP A 84 2.58 -9.21 -0.06
CA ASP A 84 3.27 -10.49 0.06
C ASP A 84 4.73 -10.44 -0.39
N GLY A 85 5.21 -9.26 -0.80
CA GLY A 85 6.59 -9.11 -1.22
C GLY A 85 6.88 -9.55 -2.65
N SER A 86 5.85 -9.85 -3.44
CA SER A 86 6.05 -10.33 -4.79
C SER A 86 6.57 -9.25 -5.74
N LEU A 87 6.41 -7.98 -5.38
CA LEU A 87 6.94 -6.87 -6.16
C LEU A 87 7.75 -5.97 -5.24
N ASP A 88 8.95 -5.61 -5.66
CA ASP A 88 9.83 -4.78 -4.87
C ASP A 88 9.34 -3.32 -4.89
N PRO A 89 8.94 -2.74 -3.74
CA PRO A 89 8.51 -1.35 -3.72
C PRO A 89 9.57 -0.35 -4.15
N ALA A 90 10.83 -0.76 -4.21
CA ALA A 90 11.90 0.13 -4.66
C ALA A 90 11.74 0.55 -6.13
N VAL A 91 10.87 -0.13 -6.90
CA VAL A 91 10.57 0.31 -8.28
C VAL A 91 9.53 1.42 -8.33
N LEU A 92 8.95 1.80 -7.19
CA LEU A 92 7.90 2.81 -7.16
C LEU A 92 8.27 4.14 -7.80
N PRO A 93 9.48 4.66 -7.63
CA PRO A 93 9.80 5.94 -8.28
C PRO A 93 9.63 5.91 -9.78
N ARG A 94 9.92 4.77 -10.42
CA ARG A 94 9.73 4.64 -11.87
C ARG A 94 8.26 4.59 -12.23
N LEU A 95 7.47 3.88 -11.44
CA LEU A 95 6.03 3.80 -11.67
C LEU A 95 5.36 5.16 -11.50
N VAL A 96 5.77 5.91 -10.49
CA VAL A 96 5.24 7.23 -10.24
C VAL A 96 5.59 8.17 -11.39
N ASP A 97 6.81 8.06 -11.92
CA ASP A 97 7.23 8.86 -13.04
C ASP A 97 6.32 8.63 -14.25
N GLU A 98 5.92 7.40 -14.49
CA GLU A 98 4.98 7.11 -15.55
C GLU A 98 3.59 7.67 -15.29
N LEU A 99 3.15 7.63 -14.04
CA LEU A 99 1.87 8.20 -13.69
C LEU A 99 1.83 9.69 -13.95
N GLU A 100 2.91 10.38 -13.65
CA GLU A 100 2.97 11.81 -13.87
C GLU A 100 2.92 12.18 -15.33
N ARG A 101 3.12 11.20 -16.21
CA ARG A 101 3.03 11.42 -17.64
C ARG A 101 1.66 11.15 -18.21
N GLY A 102 0.69 10.78 -17.38
CA GLY A 102 -0.67 10.67 -17.88
C GLY A 102 -1.53 9.55 -17.37
N ALA A 103 -1.02 8.67 -16.54
CA ALA A 103 -1.85 7.63 -15.92
C ALA A 103 -2.38 8.12 -14.58
N ASP A 104 -3.50 7.56 -14.14
CA ASP A 104 -4.09 7.96 -12.86
C ASP A 104 -3.76 6.97 -11.74
N MET A 105 -3.47 5.74 -12.07
CA MET A 105 -3.19 4.71 -11.06
C MET A 105 -2.29 3.65 -11.68
N VAL A 106 -1.35 3.16 -10.87
CA VAL A 106 -0.49 2.06 -11.27
C VAL A 106 -0.67 0.92 -10.28
N THR A 107 -0.80 -0.30 -10.80
CA THR A 107 -0.91 -1.50 -9.98
C THR A 107 0.31 -2.36 -10.22
N GLY A 108 0.94 -2.75 -9.14
CA GLY A 108 2.13 -3.59 -9.23
C GLY A 108 1.96 -4.97 -8.66
#